data_ea129a928396b02a0b519fab541c08f0
#
_entry.id   ea129a928396b02a0b519fab541c08f0
#
_cell.length_a   1.000
_cell.length_b   1.000
_cell.length_c   1.000
_cell.angle_alpha   90.00
_cell.angle_beta   90.00
_cell.angle_gamma   90.00
#
_symmetry.space_group_name_H-M   'P 1'
#
loop_
_entity.id
_entity.type
_entity.pdbx_description
1 polymer ?
#
loop_
_entity_poly.entity_id
_entity_poly.type
_entity_poly.pdbx_seq_one_letter_code
_entity_poly.pdbx_strand_id
1 'polypeptide(L)'
;CEDTRVTAKLLARYDIQKPLLVYHAQSGKLATTRVLSLLGEGKHIALVTDAGTPGISDPGSALVAEVRERLGDDVRIESIPGPSALTAGLSIAGVPTNEFTFLGFLPHKKGRQTLMKEIADMSRTVVFYESPHRIEKALAELDTALTAADMPERKVTVMRELTKLYESVVSGTAAELMEHFKAHPTEVRGEFLVIVSP
;
A
#
# COMPACT_ATOMS: atom_id res chain seq x y z
N CYS A 1 14.63 -2.86 8.79
CA CYS A 1 14.05 -1.73 8.05
C CYS A 1 14.27 -1.91 6.55
N GLU A 2 13.45 -1.26 5.73
CA GLU A 2 13.52 -1.34 4.27
C GLU A 2 14.72 -0.54 3.75
N ASP A 3 14.78 0.75 4.04
CA ASP A 3 15.93 1.60 3.75
C ASP A 3 16.54 2.16 5.04
N THR A 4 17.80 1.78 5.31
CA THR A 4 18.51 2.24 6.50
C THR A 4 18.73 3.75 6.52
N ARG A 5 18.78 4.41 5.37
CA ARG A 5 18.96 5.87 5.27
C ARG A 5 17.73 6.61 5.74
N VAL A 6 16.54 6.10 5.41
CA VAL A 6 15.25 6.66 5.83
C VAL A 6 15.07 6.42 7.34
N THR A 7 15.24 5.18 7.78
CA THR A 7 15.13 4.81 9.20
C THR A 7 16.15 5.56 10.06
N ALA A 8 17.40 5.75 9.61
CA ALA A 8 18.40 6.50 10.35
C ALA A 8 17.98 7.95 10.60
N LYS A 9 17.31 8.62 9.64
CA LYS A 9 16.78 9.98 9.83
C LYS A 9 15.68 10.00 10.89
N LEU A 10 14.81 8.98 10.88
CA LEU A 10 13.77 8.85 11.90
C LEU A 10 14.37 8.66 13.29
N LEU A 11 15.33 7.75 13.45
CA LEU A 11 15.99 7.51 14.73
C LEU A 11 16.74 8.74 15.24
N ALA A 12 17.45 9.44 14.35
CA ALA A 12 18.13 10.69 14.70
C ALA A 12 17.16 11.79 15.18
N ARG A 13 15.96 11.87 14.64
CA ARG A 13 14.93 12.83 15.06
C ARG A 13 14.50 12.62 16.51
N TYR A 14 14.58 11.39 17.01
CA TYR A 14 14.19 11.00 18.38
C TYR A 14 15.40 10.68 19.27
N ASP A 15 16.61 11.00 18.82
CA ASP A 15 17.88 10.70 19.55
C ASP A 15 18.01 9.21 19.93
N ILE A 16 17.58 8.33 19.03
CA ILE A 16 17.64 6.89 19.23
C ILE A 16 18.85 6.32 18.48
N GLN A 17 19.74 5.60 19.19
CA GLN A 17 20.88 4.92 18.62
C GLN A 17 20.67 3.40 18.71
N LYS A 18 20.35 2.77 17.61
CA LYS A 18 20.17 1.32 17.49
C LYS A 18 20.81 0.79 16.20
N PRO A 19 21.36 -0.43 16.22
CA PRO A 19 21.82 -1.09 15.00
C PRO A 19 20.68 -1.26 14.00
N LEU A 20 20.95 -1.00 12.74
CA LEU A 20 19.98 -1.17 11.64
C LEU A 20 20.36 -2.39 10.82
N LEU A 21 19.35 -3.21 10.49
CA LEU A 21 19.44 -4.32 9.55
C LEU A 21 18.55 -4.05 8.36
N VAL A 22 19.10 -4.20 7.15
CA VAL A 22 18.31 -4.10 5.92
C VAL A 22 17.42 -5.34 5.80
N TYR A 23 16.14 -5.11 5.58
CA TYR A 23 15.15 -6.14 5.25
C TYR A 23 14.14 -5.58 4.24
N HIS A 24 14.25 -5.99 2.99
CA HIS A 24 13.35 -5.61 1.89
C HIS A 24 12.89 -6.87 1.12
N ALA A 25 11.97 -6.74 0.19
CA ALA A 25 11.38 -7.86 -0.55
C ALA A 25 12.42 -8.79 -1.23
N GLN A 26 13.62 -8.28 -1.51
CA GLN A 26 14.71 -9.03 -2.16
C GLN A 26 15.81 -9.46 -1.20
N SER A 27 15.68 -9.21 0.11
CA SER A 27 16.75 -9.49 1.11
C SER A 27 17.11 -10.96 1.27
N GLY A 28 16.26 -11.87 0.78
CA GLY A 28 16.56 -13.29 0.73
C GLY A 28 16.69 -13.98 2.09
N LYS A 29 17.06 -15.27 2.02
CA LYS A 29 17.15 -16.14 3.22
C LYS A 29 18.17 -15.69 4.26
N LEU A 30 19.26 -15.03 3.87
CA LEU A 30 20.32 -14.60 4.80
C LEU A 30 19.83 -13.56 5.80
N ALA A 31 19.07 -12.56 5.32
CA ALA A 31 18.50 -11.53 6.21
C ALA A 31 17.49 -12.14 7.20
N THR A 32 16.62 -13.03 6.73
CA THR A 32 15.68 -13.76 7.59
C THR A 32 16.42 -14.60 8.63
N THR A 33 17.43 -15.36 8.22
CA THR A 33 18.25 -16.18 9.15
C THR A 33 18.92 -15.32 10.22
N ARG A 34 19.43 -14.13 9.85
CA ARG A 34 20.03 -13.21 10.80
C ARG A 34 19.02 -12.70 11.84
N VAL A 35 17.80 -12.34 11.39
CA VAL A 35 16.73 -11.91 12.29
C VAL A 35 16.33 -13.03 13.24
N LEU A 36 16.13 -14.25 12.73
CA LEU A 36 15.81 -15.43 13.54
C LEU A 36 16.87 -15.75 14.60
N SER A 37 18.16 -15.66 14.24
CA SER A 37 19.27 -15.85 15.19
C SER A 37 19.20 -14.83 16.33
N LEU A 38 19.01 -13.54 16.01
CA LEU A 38 18.92 -12.49 17.02
C LEU A 38 17.71 -12.67 17.96
N LEU A 39 16.58 -13.07 17.41
CA LEU A 39 15.40 -13.38 18.21
C LEU A 39 15.64 -14.57 19.13
N GLY A 40 16.28 -15.64 18.63
CA GLY A 40 16.68 -16.81 19.43
C GLY A 40 17.71 -16.47 20.53
N GLU A 41 18.50 -15.41 20.36
CA GLU A 41 19.39 -14.85 21.40
C GLU A 41 18.63 -13.98 22.43
N GLY A 42 17.30 -13.87 22.33
CA GLY A 42 16.47 -13.04 23.22
C GLY A 42 16.53 -11.53 22.90
N LYS A 43 16.96 -11.14 21.71
CA LYS A 43 16.97 -9.74 21.31
C LYS A 43 15.58 -9.26 20.92
N HIS A 44 15.24 -8.02 21.30
CA HIS A 44 14.03 -7.32 20.81
C HIS A 44 14.31 -6.67 19.47
N ILE A 45 13.45 -6.90 18.49
CA ILE A 45 13.58 -6.37 17.12
C ILE A 45 12.34 -5.56 16.76
N ALA A 46 12.53 -4.37 16.19
CA ALA A 46 11.48 -3.59 15.56
C ALA A 46 11.59 -3.72 14.03
N LEU A 47 10.51 -4.16 13.38
CA LEU A 47 10.38 -4.07 11.93
C LEU A 47 9.80 -2.69 11.57
N VAL A 48 10.52 -1.94 10.74
CA VAL A 48 10.17 -0.58 10.33
C VAL A 48 10.14 -0.52 8.81
N THR A 49 9.11 0.09 8.25
CA THR A 49 8.99 0.40 6.82
C THR A 49 9.19 1.89 6.57
N ASP A 50 9.39 2.28 5.32
CA ASP A 50 9.64 3.68 4.94
C ASP A 50 8.34 4.51 5.00
N ALA A 51 7.18 3.89 4.81
CA ALA A 51 5.87 4.52 4.94
C ALA A 51 4.79 3.48 5.33
N GLY A 52 3.76 3.93 6.04
CA GLY A 52 2.61 3.08 6.39
C GLY A 52 2.90 2.02 7.43
N THR A 53 2.21 0.89 7.34
CA THR A 53 2.26 -0.24 8.28
C THR A 53 3.09 -1.38 7.69
N PRO A 54 4.16 -1.83 8.36
CA PRO A 54 4.99 -2.94 7.88
C PRO A 54 4.16 -4.20 7.55
N GLY A 55 4.49 -4.85 6.43
CA GLY A 55 3.81 -6.06 5.98
C GLY A 55 2.50 -5.83 5.20
N ILE A 56 2.01 -4.59 5.09
CA ILE A 56 0.83 -4.24 4.27
C ILE A 56 1.30 -3.53 2.99
N SER A 57 1.39 -4.27 1.90
CA SER A 57 2.04 -3.86 0.64
C SER A 57 3.52 -3.51 0.77
N ASP A 58 4.12 -3.92 1.88
CA ASP A 58 5.50 -3.71 2.26
C ASP A 58 6.18 -5.04 2.63
N PRO A 59 7.50 -5.10 2.62
CA PRO A 59 8.23 -6.25 3.13
C PRO A 59 7.90 -6.52 4.61
N GLY A 60 7.80 -7.80 4.98
CA GLY A 60 7.61 -8.16 6.39
C GLY A 60 6.70 -9.35 6.62
N SER A 61 5.66 -9.53 5.82
CA SER A 61 4.71 -10.64 5.96
C SER A 61 5.41 -12.02 5.95
N ALA A 62 6.35 -12.21 5.03
CA ALA A 62 7.15 -13.43 4.95
C ALA A 62 8.06 -13.62 6.18
N LEU A 63 8.64 -12.54 6.70
CA LEU A 63 9.44 -12.58 7.93
C LEU A 63 8.57 -13.00 9.13
N VAL A 64 7.40 -12.40 9.28
CA VAL A 64 6.47 -12.74 10.36
C VAL A 64 6.04 -14.22 10.27
N ALA A 65 5.78 -14.73 9.06
CA ALA A 65 5.46 -16.13 8.84
C ALA A 65 6.62 -17.06 9.26
N GLU A 66 7.85 -16.77 8.84
CA GLU A 66 9.03 -17.55 9.20
C GLU A 66 9.33 -17.50 10.72
N VAL A 67 9.13 -16.35 11.38
CA VAL A 67 9.28 -16.24 12.84
C VAL A 67 8.26 -17.11 13.55
N ARG A 68 7.00 -17.08 13.14
CA ARG A 68 5.93 -17.92 13.72
C ARG A 68 6.19 -19.40 13.50
N GLU A 69 6.64 -19.77 12.30
CA GLU A 69 6.91 -21.17 11.97
C GLU A 69 8.08 -21.74 12.76
N ARG A 70 9.16 -20.97 12.94
CA ARG A 70 10.43 -21.48 13.51
C ARG A 70 10.60 -21.22 14.99
N LEU A 71 10.00 -20.18 15.53
CA LEU A 71 10.16 -19.77 16.92
C LEU A 71 8.85 -19.87 17.72
N GLY A 72 7.71 -20.00 17.04
CA GLY A 72 6.41 -20.22 17.66
C GLY A 72 6.11 -19.24 18.79
N ASP A 73 5.76 -19.76 19.95
CA ASP A 73 5.38 -19.00 21.14
C ASP A 73 6.59 -18.44 21.91
N ASP A 74 7.83 -18.83 21.56
CA ASP A 74 9.05 -18.28 22.17
C ASP A 74 9.28 -16.82 21.81
N VAL A 75 8.59 -16.31 20.76
CA VAL A 75 8.70 -14.93 20.30
C VAL A 75 7.33 -14.27 20.23
N ARG A 76 7.11 -13.28 21.07
CA ARG A 76 5.92 -12.44 21.02
C ARG A 76 6.02 -11.44 19.87
N ILE A 77 5.04 -11.47 18.95
CA ILE A 77 4.92 -10.51 17.86
C ILE A 77 3.81 -9.52 18.19
N GLU A 78 4.16 -8.24 18.28
CA GLU A 78 3.24 -7.16 18.61
C GLU A 78 3.11 -6.19 17.43
N SER A 79 1.88 -5.75 17.17
CA SER A 79 1.62 -4.66 16.23
C SER A 79 1.60 -3.33 16.98
N ILE A 80 2.36 -2.36 16.48
CA ILE A 80 2.29 -0.98 16.96
C ILE A 80 1.36 -0.22 16.03
N PRO A 81 0.19 0.23 16.48
CA PRO A 81 -0.73 1.02 15.66
C PRO A 81 -0.06 2.29 15.14
N GLY A 82 -0.26 2.56 13.85
CA GLY A 82 0.39 3.69 13.19
C GLY A 82 -0.31 4.09 11.89
N PRO A 83 0.35 4.91 11.06
CA PRO A 83 -0.22 5.42 9.83
C PRO A 83 -0.53 4.30 8.83
N SER A 84 -1.66 4.45 8.13
CA SER A 84 -2.05 3.58 7.03
C SER A 84 -2.89 4.38 6.04
N ALA A 85 -2.39 4.57 4.83
CA ALA A 85 -3.12 5.28 3.78
C ALA A 85 -4.43 4.54 3.41
N LEU A 86 -4.45 3.21 3.50
CA LEU A 86 -5.65 2.39 3.28
C LEU A 86 -6.79 2.80 4.23
N THR A 87 -6.56 2.75 5.52
CA THR A 87 -7.61 3.06 6.52
C THR A 87 -7.91 4.56 6.59
N ALA A 88 -6.90 5.42 6.45
CA ALA A 88 -7.09 6.87 6.37
C ALA A 88 -7.97 7.25 5.17
N GLY A 89 -7.69 6.69 3.99
CA GLY A 89 -8.48 6.95 2.79
C GLY A 89 -9.93 6.42 2.92
N LEU A 90 -10.11 5.20 3.37
CA LEU A 90 -11.45 4.63 3.57
C LEU A 90 -12.29 5.45 4.54
N SER A 91 -11.68 6.03 5.59
CA SER A 91 -12.40 6.82 6.60
C SER A 91 -13.02 8.11 6.06
N ILE A 92 -12.50 8.64 4.95
CA ILE A 92 -12.96 9.90 4.34
C ILE A 92 -13.56 9.70 2.94
N ALA A 93 -13.57 8.50 2.41
CA ALA A 93 -14.02 8.22 1.04
C ALA A 93 -15.54 8.34 0.86
N GLY A 94 -16.33 8.23 1.93
CA GLY A 94 -17.79 8.29 1.86
C GLY A 94 -18.42 7.10 1.12
N VAL A 95 -17.75 5.94 1.11
CA VAL A 95 -18.20 4.69 0.50
C VAL A 95 -18.48 3.62 1.58
N PRO A 96 -19.24 2.54 1.28
CA PRO A 96 -19.40 1.42 2.21
C PRO A 96 -18.03 0.79 2.55
N THR A 97 -17.76 0.64 3.86
CA THR A 97 -16.47 0.15 4.36
C THR A 97 -16.57 -1.09 5.26
N ASN A 98 -17.78 -1.60 5.51
CA ASN A 98 -17.99 -2.85 6.26
C ASN A 98 -17.40 -4.06 5.54
N GLU A 99 -17.37 -4.03 4.20
CA GLU A 99 -16.66 -5.00 3.37
C GLU A 99 -15.91 -4.27 2.26
N PHE A 100 -14.65 -4.55 2.09
CA PHE A 100 -13.85 -4.04 1.00
C PHE A 100 -12.75 -5.02 0.59
N THR A 101 -12.28 -4.90 -0.62
CA THR A 101 -11.14 -5.67 -1.13
C THR A 101 -9.96 -4.73 -1.31
N PHE A 102 -8.84 -5.02 -0.63
CA PHE A 102 -7.58 -4.31 -0.82
C PHE A 102 -6.62 -5.14 -1.69
N LEU A 103 -6.14 -4.54 -2.77
CA LEU A 103 -5.33 -5.22 -3.79
C LEU A 103 -3.84 -4.83 -3.74
N GLY A 104 -3.46 -3.91 -2.84
CA GLY A 104 -2.10 -3.37 -2.84
C GLY A 104 -1.77 -2.66 -4.14
N PHE A 105 -0.54 -2.77 -4.65
CA PHE A 105 -0.16 -2.26 -5.96
C PHE A 105 -0.56 -3.23 -7.07
N LEU A 106 -1.24 -2.70 -8.10
CA LEU A 106 -1.65 -3.53 -9.23
C LEU A 106 -0.46 -4.06 -10.04
N PRO A 107 -0.56 -5.27 -10.63
CA PRO A 107 0.50 -5.85 -11.45
C PRO A 107 0.93 -4.92 -12.58
N HIS A 108 2.22 -4.96 -12.96
CA HIS A 108 2.75 -4.15 -14.06
C HIS A 108 2.26 -4.61 -15.44
N LYS A 109 2.20 -5.92 -15.69
CA LYS A 109 1.87 -6.52 -17.01
C LYS A 109 0.97 -7.74 -16.88
N LYS A 110 1.54 -8.90 -16.50
CA LYS A 110 0.81 -10.17 -16.47
C LYS A 110 -0.32 -10.13 -15.43
N GLY A 111 -1.53 -10.46 -15.85
CA GLY A 111 -2.71 -10.49 -14.98
C GLY A 111 -3.40 -9.13 -14.76
N ARG A 112 -2.82 -8.02 -15.21
CA ARG A 112 -3.36 -6.68 -14.95
C ARG A 112 -4.74 -6.47 -15.58
N GLN A 113 -4.92 -6.83 -16.85
CA GLN A 113 -6.22 -6.68 -17.53
C GLN A 113 -7.30 -7.59 -16.93
N THR A 114 -6.92 -8.82 -16.54
CA THR A 114 -7.85 -9.72 -15.83
C THR A 114 -8.29 -9.10 -14.51
N LEU A 115 -7.35 -8.57 -13.74
CA LEU A 115 -7.64 -7.92 -12.46
C LEU A 115 -8.52 -6.67 -12.62
N MET A 116 -8.35 -5.87 -13.69
CA MET A 116 -9.23 -4.72 -13.97
C MET A 116 -10.68 -5.16 -14.24
N LYS A 117 -10.88 -6.28 -14.94
CA LYS A 117 -12.20 -6.87 -15.12
C LYS A 117 -12.79 -7.36 -13.80
N GLU A 118 -12.00 -8.07 -13.00
CA GLU A 118 -12.41 -8.51 -11.67
C GLU A 118 -12.82 -7.32 -10.79
N ILE A 119 -12.09 -6.19 -10.82
CA ILE A 119 -12.45 -4.96 -10.12
C ILE A 119 -13.81 -4.44 -10.60
N ALA A 120 -14.04 -4.42 -11.92
CA ALA A 120 -15.32 -3.97 -12.48
C ALA A 120 -16.51 -4.87 -12.06
N ASP A 121 -16.28 -6.18 -11.92
CA ASP A 121 -17.30 -7.15 -11.53
C ASP A 121 -17.56 -7.22 -10.01
N MET A 122 -16.69 -6.63 -9.17
CA MET A 122 -16.85 -6.66 -7.71
C MET A 122 -17.98 -5.77 -7.24
N SER A 123 -18.90 -6.31 -6.44
CA SER A 123 -20.03 -5.61 -5.82
C SER A 123 -19.71 -4.92 -4.50
N ARG A 124 -18.44 -4.88 -4.09
CA ARG A 124 -17.95 -4.25 -2.86
C ARG A 124 -16.93 -3.18 -3.18
N THR A 125 -16.64 -2.33 -2.21
CA THR A 125 -15.57 -1.33 -2.32
C THR A 125 -14.24 -2.00 -2.62
N VAL A 126 -13.53 -1.52 -3.65
CA VAL A 126 -12.18 -2.00 -4.02
C VAL A 126 -11.19 -0.87 -3.80
N VAL A 127 -10.06 -1.20 -3.19
CA VAL A 127 -9.00 -0.24 -2.88
C VAL A 127 -7.67 -0.75 -3.40
N PHE A 128 -6.90 0.12 -4.04
CA PHE A 128 -5.54 -0.22 -4.47
C PHE A 128 -4.61 0.99 -4.44
N TYR A 129 -3.31 0.73 -4.36
CA TYR A 129 -2.28 1.74 -4.51
C TYR A 129 -1.83 1.85 -5.95
N GLU A 130 -1.45 3.06 -6.37
CA GLU A 130 -0.86 3.26 -7.68
C GLU A 130 0.25 4.33 -7.64
N SER A 131 1.23 4.17 -8.53
CA SER A 131 2.33 5.10 -8.67
C SER A 131 1.98 6.24 -9.62
N PRO A 132 2.67 7.41 -9.54
CA PRO A 132 2.44 8.53 -10.45
C PRO A 132 2.69 8.16 -11.92
N HIS A 133 3.60 7.24 -12.19
CA HIS A 133 3.90 6.78 -13.54
C HIS A 133 2.82 5.90 -14.18
N ARG A 134 1.83 5.48 -13.38
CA ARG A 134 0.82 4.50 -13.83
C ARG A 134 -0.61 4.91 -13.56
N ILE A 135 -0.85 5.99 -12.79
CA ILE A 135 -2.21 6.40 -12.41
C ILE A 135 -3.10 6.69 -13.62
N GLU A 136 -2.62 7.47 -14.59
CA GLU A 136 -3.40 7.78 -15.79
C GLU A 136 -3.74 6.52 -16.59
N LYS A 137 -2.76 5.63 -16.76
CA LYS A 137 -2.98 4.34 -17.41
C LYS A 137 -3.95 3.46 -16.61
N ALA A 138 -3.86 3.45 -15.28
CA ALA A 138 -4.76 2.70 -14.43
C ALA A 138 -6.21 3.17 -14.56
N LEU A 139 -6.42 4.49 -14.61
CA LEU A 139 -7.76 5.07 -14.82
C LEU A 139 -8.31 4.74 -16.21
N ALA A 140 -7.50 4.78 -17.26
CA ALA A 140 -7.93 4.41 -18.61
C ALA A 140 -8.30 2.92 -18.73
N GLU A 141 -7.52 2.04 -18.10
CA GLU A 141 -7.82 0.61 -18.06
C GLU A 141 -9.06 0.31 -17.23
N LEU A 142 -9.27 1.04 -16.12
CA LEU A 142 -10.45 0.92 -15.27
C LEU A 142 -11.71 1.41 -16.01
N ASP A 143 -11.64 2.56 -16.69
CA ASP A 143 -12.73 3.10 -17.52
C ASP A 143 -13.16 2.08 -18.58
N THR A 144 -12.19 1.50 -19.30
CA THR A 144 -12.45 0.45 -20.29
C THR A 144 -13.14 -0.77 -19.65
N ALA A 145 -12.69 -1.20 -18.48
CA ALA A 145 -13.25 -2.36 -17.79
C ALA A 145 -14.67 -2.09 -17.27
N LEU A 146 -14.91 -0.92 -16.68
CA LEU A 146 -16.21 -0.50 -16.18
C LEU A 146 -17.23 -0.33 -17.32
N THR A 147 -16.81 0.27 -18.43
CA THR A 147 -17.66 0.39 -19.64
C THR A 147 -18.02 -0.99 -20.20
N ALA A 148 -17.08 -1.92 -20.25
CA ALA A 148 -17.33 -3.28 -20.71
C ALA A 148 -18.25 -4.09 -19.76
N ALA A 149 -18.31 -3.72 -18.49
CA ALA A 149 -19.19 -4.28 -17.48
C ALA A 149 -20.56 -3.57 -17.38
N ASP A 150 -20.85 -2.62 -18.29
CA ASP A 150 -22.05 -1.78 -18.28
C ASP A 150 -22.21 -0.91 -17.01
N MET A 151 -21.08 -0.48 -16.44
CA MET A 151 -21.01 0.35 -15.22
C MET A 151 -20.12 1.62 -15.39
N PRO A 152 -20.22 2.39 -16.50
CA PRO A 152 -19.35 3.53 -16.75
C PRO A 152 -19.50 4.65 -15.70
N GLU A 153 -20.69 4.75 -15.06
CA GLU A 153 -20.99 5.76 -14.03
C GLU A 153 -20.51 5.38 -12.62
N ARG A 154 -19.84 4.23 -12.47
CA ARG A 154 -19.33 3.78 -11.18
C ARG A 154 -18.32 4.77 -10.62
N LYS A 155 -18.54 5.20 -9.38
CA LYS A 155 -17.72 6.23 -8.76
C LYS A 155 -16.34 5.71 -8.36
N VAL A 156 -15.35 6.51 -8.66
CA VAL A 156 -13.94 6.28 -8.29
C VAL A 156 -13.45 7.50 -7.51
N THR A 157 -12.78 7.26 -6.40
CA THR A 157 -12.12 8.31 -5.63
C THR A 157 -10.61 8.10 -5.72
N VAL A 158 -9.90 9.11 -6.15
CA VAL A 158 -8.42 9.12 -6.17
C VAL A 158 -7.95 10.08 -5.09
N MET A 159 -7.16 9.55 -4.17
CA MET A 159 -6.52 10.31 -3.10
C MET A 159 -5.02 10.32 -3.33
N ARG A 160 -4.46 11.51 -3.32
CA ARG A 160 -3.03 11.73 -3.57
C ARG A 160 -2.37 12.28 -2.32
N GLU A 161 -1.17 11.78 -2.00
CA GLU A 161 -0.32 12.29 -0.91
C GLU A 161 -1.09 12.41 0.43
N LEU A 162 -1.94 11.43 0.75
CA LEU A 162 -2.72 11.42 1.99
C LEU A 162 -1.85 11.73 3.21
N THR A 163 -2.34 12.62 4.07
CA THR A 163 -1.68 13.11 5.29
C THR A 163 -0.40 13.91 5.08
N LYS A 164 -0.06 14.25 3.82
CA LYS A 164 1.11 15.05 3.45
C LYS A 164 0.72 16.46 3.00
N LEU A 165 1.73 17.33 2.80
CA LEU A 165 1.53 18.74 2.44
C LEU A 165 0.70 18.95 1.16
N TYR A 166 0.80 18.04 0.20
CA TYR A 166 0.12 18.13 -1.09
C TYR A 166 -1.04 17.14 -1.21
N GLU A 167 -1.71 16.86 -0.09
CA GLU A 167 -2.90 16.03 -0.09
C GLU A 167 -3.98 16.59 -1.01
N SER A 168 -4.55 15.72 -1.85
CA SER A 168 -5.74 16.03 -2.64
C SER A 168 -6.64 14.80 -2.76
N VAL A 169 -7.94 15.05 -2.83
CA VAL A 169 -8.98 14.03 -3.00
C VAL A 169 -9.89 14.46 -4.14
N VAL A 170 -10.00 13.62 -5.15
CA VAL A 170 -10.87 13.86 -6.32
C VAL A 170 -11.76 12.65 -6.53
N SER A 171 -13.06 12.87 -6.74
CA SER A 171 -14.04 11.81 -6.96
C SER A 171 -14.84 12.08 -8.22
N GLY A 172 -15.10 11.03 -9.01
CA GLY A 172 -15.86 11.09 -10.25
C GLY A 172 -15.94 9.72 -10.89
N THR A 173 -16.35 9.66 -12.15
CA THR A 173 -16.16 8.47 -12.99
C THR A 173 -14.67 8.33 -13.38
N ALA A 174 -14.24 7.15 -13.83
CA ALA A 174 -12.87 6.97 -14.29
C ALA A 174 -12.53 7.93 -15.46
N ALA A 175 -13.48 8.17 -16.36
CA ALA A 175 -13.34 9.14 -17.47
C ALA A 175 -13.16 10.57 -16.97
N GLU A 176 -13.98 11.04 -16.01
CA GLU A 176 -13.86 12.37 -15.41
C GLU A 176 -12.48 12.57 -14.74
N LEU A 177 -12.01 11.55 -14.03
CA LEU A 177 -10.70 11.58 -13.38
C LEU A 177 -9.53 11.62 -14.38
N MET A 178 -9.65 10.94 -15.52
CA MET A 178 -8.67 11.04 -16.61
C MET A 178 -8.60 12.47 -17.15
N GLU A 179 -9.72 13.14 -17.39
CA GLU A 179 -9.75 14.53 -17.83
C GLU A 179 -9.20 15.48 -16.76
N HIS A 180 -9.50 15.23 -15.48
CA HIS A 180 -8.94 16.00 -14.37
C HIS A 180 -7.40 15.97 -14.39
N PHE A 181 -6.78 14.77 -14.46
CA PHE A 181 -5.32 14.66 -14.44
C PHE A 181 -4.65 15.18 -15.71
N LYS A 182 -5.32 15.13 -16.87
CA LYS A 182 -4.86 15.81 -18.09
C LYS A 182 -4.83 17.33 -17.92
N ALA A 183 -5.85 17.89 -17.27
CA ALA A 183 -5.93 19.32 -17.00
C ALA A 183 -4.95 19.78 -15.91
N HIS A 184 -4.57 18.86 -15.00
CA HIS A 184 -3.70 19.16 -13.86
C HIS A 184 -2.44 18.27 -13.83
N PRO A 185 -1.55 18.32 -14.83
CA PRO A 185 -0.39 17.41 -14.93
C PRO A 185 0.61 17.55 -13.77
N THR A 186 0.58 18.66 -13.03
CA THR A 186 1.41 18.86 -11.84
C THR A 186 0.94 18.01 -10.65
N GLU A 187 -0.29 17.53 -10.68
CA GLU A 187 -0.86 16.63 -9.67
C GLU A 187 -0.51 15.16 -9.91
N VAL A 188 0.02 14.80 -11.08
CA VAL A 188 0.49 13.45 -11.40
C VAL A 188 1.86 13.20 -10.74
N ARG A 189 1.90 13.33 -9.41
CA ARG A 189 3.11 13.16 -8.57
C ARG A 189 2.72 12.60 -7.21
N GLY A 190 3.67 11.93 -6.56
CA GLY A 190 3.48 11.37 -5.24
C GLY A 190 2.80 10.00 -5.27
N GLU A 191 2.18 9.62 -4.17
CA GLU A 191 1.55 8.31 -3.97
C GLU A 191 0.03 8.43 -4.08
N PHE A 192 -0.58 7.45 -4.73
CA PHE A 192 -2.02 7.43 -4.96
C PHE A 192 -2.68 6.23 -4.27
N LEU A 193 -3.81 6.51 -3.63
CA LEU A 193 -4.79 5.53 -3.22
C LEU A 193 -6.01 5.70 -4.11
N VAL A 194 -6.46 4.61 -4.74
CA VAL A 194 -7.65 4.58 -5.59
C VAL A 194 -8.71 3.72 -4.93
N ILE A 195 -9.91 4.26 -4.83
CA ILE A 195 -11.07 3.60 -4.24
C ILE A 195 -12.17 3.54 -5.31
N VAL A 196 -12.61 2.35 -5.65
CA VAL A 196 -13.73 2.10 -6.55
C VAL A 196 -14.92 1.72 -5.68
N SER A 197 -16.02 2.51 -5.75
CA SER A 197 -17.26 2.19 -5.00
C SER A 197 -17.94 0.92 -5.53
N PRO A 198 -18.86 0.35 -4.78
CA PRO A 198 -19.71 -0.73 -5.28
C PRO A 198 -20.47 -0.36 -6.55
#